data_eb4b14d750348766fdfcc3f6bdffc92e
#
_entry.id   eb4b14d750348766fdfcc3f6bdffc92e
#
_cell.length_a   1.000
_cell.length_b   1.000
_cell.length_c   1.000
_cell.angle_alpha   90.00
_cell.angle_beta   90.00
_cell.angle_gamma   90.00
#
_symmetry.space_group_name_H-M   'P 1'
#
loop_
_entity.id
_entity.type
_entity.pdbx_description
1 polymer ?
#
loop_
_entity_poly.entity_id
_entity_poly.type
_entity_poly.pdbx_seq_one_letter_code
_entity_poly.pdbx_strand_id
1 'polypeptide(L)'
;MRLFLAIDFDGTVKEKLAAVQERLLAAGARGRFSRRENLHLTLCFLGETPPGRLPSVRRAMDAVSFAPFPLDFITVGRFRRTGGDLWWAGIRPEPGLFQLQRELAQRRL
;
A
#
# COMPACT_ATOMS: atom_id res chain seq x y z
N MET A 1 4.11 10.79 -15.92
CA MET A 1 3.47 9.57 -15.33
C MET A 1 3.30 9.73 -13.84
N ARG A 2 2.26 9.14 -13.31
CA ARG A 2 2.02 9.13 -11.87
C ARG A 2 2.83 8.03 -11.22
N LEU A 3 3.58 8.38 -10.18
CA LEU A 3 4.41 7.44 -9.44
C LEU A 3 4.03 7.39 -7.98
N PHE A 4 4.20 6.24 -7.40
CA PHE A 4 4.15 6.02 -5.97
C PHE A 4 5.11 4.91 -5.59
N LEU A 5 5.58 4.95 -4.35
CA LEU A 5 6.42 3.90 -3.77
C LEU A 5 5.56 3.01 -2.89
N ALA A 6 5.69 1.71 -3.06
CA ALA A 6 4.83 0.76 -2.36
C ALA A 6 5.57 -0.52 -1.99
N ILE A 7 5.02 -1.21 -0.99
CA ILE A 7 5.37 -2.59 -0.70
C ILE A 7 4.40 -3.47 -1.46
N ASP A 8 4.91 -4.33 -2.32
CA ASP A 8 4.11 -5.37 -2.96
C ASP A 8 4.10 -6.61 -2.06
N PHE A 9 3.02 -7.38 -2.14
CA PHE A 9 2.85 -8.59 -1.34
C PHE A 9 3.07 -9.82 -2.19
N ASP A 10 3.49 -10.92 -1.55
CA ASP A 10 3.55 -12.21 -2.22
C ASP A 10 2.15 -12.77 -2.49
N GLY A 11 2.08 -13.86 -3.26
CA GLY A 11 0.81 -14.47 -3.64
C GLY A 11 -0.02 -14.95 -2.44
N THR A 12 0.64 -15.43 -1.40
CA THR A 12 -0.04 -15.93 -0.19
C THR A 12 -0.77 -14.82 0.54
N VAL A 13 -0.12 -13.67 0.71
CA VAL A 13 -0.74 -12.50 1.35
C VAL A 13 -1.88 -11.98 0.50
N LYS A 14 -1.68 -11.87 -0.80
CA LYS A 14 -2.71 -11.40 -1.73
C LYS A 14 -3.95 -12.30 -1.70
N GLU A 15 -3.77 -13.62 -1.62
CA GLU A 15 -4.87 -14.57 -1.50
C GLU A 15 -5.66 -14.39 -0.21
N LYS A 16 -4.98 -14.18 0.90
CA LYS A 16 -5.63 -13.94 2.20
C LYS A 16 -6.43 -12.65 2.18
N LEU A 17 -5.90 -11.59 1.60
CA LEU A 17 -6.62 -10.32 1.46
C LEU A 17 -7.81 -10.44 0.53
N ALA A 18 -7.67 -11.16 -0.57
CA ALA A 18 -8.78 -11.42 -1.49
C ALA A 18 -9.89 -12.23 -0.81
N ALA A 19 -9.54 -13.19 0.04
CA ALA A 19 -10.53 -13.94 0.82
C ALA A 19 -11.32 -13.04 1.78
N VAL A 20 -10.66 -12.05 2.38
CA VAL A 20 -11.36 -11.04 3.20
C VAL A 20 -12.33 -10.21 2.34
N GLN A 21 -11.91 -9.80 1.14
CA GLN A 21 -12.78 -9.09 0.22
C GLN A 21 -14.04 -9.89 -0.12
N GLU A 22 -13.88 -11.19 -0.39
CA GLU A 22 -15.01 -12.07 -0.68
C GLU A 22 -15.98 -12.20 0.51
N ARG A 23 -15.46 -12.28 1.72
CA ARG A 23 -16.27 -12.31 2.94
C ARG A 23 -17.05 -11.01 3.12
N LEU A 24 -16.42 -9.87 2.86
CA LEU A 24 -17.09 -8.58 2.94
C LEU A 24 -18.20 -8.48 1.93
N LEU A 25 -17.97 -8.89 0.69
CA LEU A 25 -19.00 -8.91 -0.36
C LEU A 25 -20.16 -9.83 0.01
N ALA A 26 -19.86 -11.02 0.53
CA ALA A 26 -20.89 -11.98 0.96
C ALA A 26 -21.71 -11.44 2.14
N ALA A 27 -21.14 -10.58 2.97
CA ALA A 27 -21.82 -9.94 4.09
C ALA A 27 -22.58 -8.68 3.69
N GLY A 28 -22.61 -8.34 2.40
CA GLY A 28 -23.37 -7.19 1.88
C GLY A 28 -22.59 -5.90 1.77
N ALA A 29 -21.27 -5.94 1.87
CA ALA A 29 -20.44 -4.74 1.69
C ALA A 29 -20.61 -4.19 0.28
N ARG A 30 -20.69 -2.87 0.19
CA ARG A 30 -20.82 -2.15 -1.07
C ARG A 30 -19.54 -1.39 -1.35
N GLY A 31 -19.15 -1.30 -2.61
CA GLY A 31 -18.00 -0.55 -3.05
C GLY A 31 -17.22 -1.32 -4.08
N ARG A 32 -16.13 -0.68 -4.54
CA ARG A 32 -15.20 -1.32 -5.45
C ARG A 32 -14.03 -1.88 -4.65
N PHE A 33 -13.69 -3.11 -4.97
CA PHE A 33 -12.52 -3.76 -4.39
C PHE A 33 -11.40 -3.80 -5.42
N SER A 34 -10.18 -3.58 -4.96
CA SER A 34 -9.00 -3.69 -5.81
C SER A 34 -8.84 -5.12 -6.31
N ARG A 35 -8.37 -5.26 -7.53
CA ARG A 35 -7.99 -6.57 -8.05
C ARG A 35 -6.85 -7.15 -7.21
N ARG A 36 -6.84 -8.47 -7.07
CA ARG A 36 -5.81 -9.17 -6.31
C ARG A 36 -4.40 -8.74 -6.71
N GLU A 37 -4.14 -8.59 -8.01
CA GLU A 37 -2.83 -8.22 -8.54
C GLU A 37 -2.39 -6.82 -8.11
N ASN A 38 -3.33 -5.95 -7.80
CA ASN A 38 -3.07 -4.55 -7.45
C ASN A 38 -2.99 -4.30 -5.94
N LEU A 39 -3.14 -5.33 -5.12
CA LEU A 39 -3.06 -5.18 -3.67
C LEU A 39 -1.62 -4.87 -3.25
N HIS A 40 -1.44 -3.73 -2.62
CA HIS A 40 -0.14 -3.25 -2.15
C HIS A 40 -0.33 -2.26 -1.00
N LEU A 41 0.76 -1.96 -0.31
CA LEU A 41 0.80 -0.93 0.73
C LEU A 41 1.58 0.27 0.20
N THR A 42 0.89 1.38 -0.03
CA THR A 42 1.54 2.61 -0.49
C THR A 42 2.32 3.26 0.65
N LEU A 43 3.58 3.57 0.39
CA LEU A 43 4.46 4.26 1.34
C LEU A 43 4.52 5.77 1.08
N CYS A 44 4.56 6.16 -0.20
CA CYS A 44 4.76 7.54 -0.57
C CYS A 44 4.22 7.79 -1.98
N PHE A 45 3.44 8.86 -2.16
CA PHE A 45 3.00 9.32 -3.46
C PHE A 45 3.97 10.38 -3.98
N LEU A 46 4.46 10.19 -5.19
CA LEU A 46 5.35 11.16 -5.86
C LEU A 46 4.58 12.08 -6.82
N GLY A 47 3.36 11.68 -7.20
CA GLY A 47 2.54 12.43 -8.14
C GLY A 47 3.06 12.34 -9.57
N GLU A 48 2.75 13.37 -10.38
CA GLU A 48 3.21 13.42 -11.76
C GLU A 48 4.72 13.60 -11.80
N THR A 49 5.38 12.67 -12.48
CA THR A 49 6.84 12.62 -12.52
C THR A 49 7.28 12.42 -13.96
N PRO A 50 8.18 13.30 -14.48
CA PRO A 50 8.75 13.08 -15.81
C PRO A 50 9.51 11.76 -15.89
N PRO A 51 9.41 11.00 -17.00
CA PRO A 51 10.11 9.71 -17.15
C PRO A 51 11.62 9.81 -16.92
N GLY A 52 12.24 10.93 -17.23
CA GLY A 52 13.66 11.14 -17.02
C GLY A 52 14.10 11.15 -15.57
N ARG A 53 13.15 11.28 -14.62
CA ARG A 53 13.43 11.22 -13.19
C ARG A 53 13.46 9.80 -12.61
N LEU A 54 13.01 8.80 -13.34
CA LEU A 54 13.00 7.42 -12.86
C LEU A 54 14.36 6.94 -12.34
N PRO A 55 15.48 7.19 -13.04
CA PRO A 55 16.79 6.77 -12.51
C PRO A 55 17.11 7.41 -11.16
N SER A 56 16.77 8.69 -10.96
CA SER A 56 16.98 9.39 -9.69
C SER A 56 16.14 8.78 -8.56
N VAL A 57 14.88 8.47 -8.86
CA VAL A 57 13.97 7.83 -7.90
C VAL A 57 14.52 6.46 -7.47
N ARG A 58 14.97 5.66 -8.43
CA ARG A 58 15.55 4.34 -8.15
C ARG A 58 16.81 4.44 -7.29
N ARG A 59 17.70 5.41 -7.59
CA ARG A 59 18.90 5.62 -6.79
C ARG A 59 18.56 6.01 -5.36
N ALA A 60 17.56 6.88 -5.18
CA ALA A 60 17.12 7.28 -3.85
C ALA A 60 16.54 6.09 -3.06
N MET A 61 15.77 5.23 -3.71
CA MET A 61 15.26 4.02 -3.08
C MET A 61 16.39 3.06 -2.68
N ASP A 62 17.36 2.86 -3.55
CA ASP A 62 18.49 1.97 -3.30
C ASP A 62 19.37 2.47 -2.15
N ALA A 63 19.36 3.76 -1.88
CA ALA A 63 20.14 4.36 -0.79
C ALA A 63 19.48 4.18 0.59
N VAL A 64 18.21 3.78 0.64
CA VAL A 64 17.49 3.54 1.89
C VAL A 64 17.79 2.10 2.36
N SER A 65 18.26 1.98 3.60
CA SER A 65 18.45 0.66 4.25
C SER A 65 17.46 0.50 5.39
N PHE A 66 16.96 -0.70 5.55
CA PHE A 66 16.08 -1.03 6.67
C PHE A 66 16.21 -2.51 7.02
N ALA A 67 15.95 -2.83 8.29
CA ALA A 67 15.85 -4.22 8.73
C ALA A 67 14.46 -4.75 8.40
N PRO A 68 14.32 -6.05 8.09
CA PRO A 68 13.00 -6.66 7.90
C PRO A 68 12.11 -6.44 9.13
N PHE A 69 10.83 -6.23 8.89
CA PHE A 69 9.84 -6.05 9.95
C PHE A 69 8.54 -6.75 9.55
N PRO A 70 7.73 -7.17 10.54
CA PRO A 70 6.45 -7.82 10.25
C PRO A 70 5.40 -6.80 9.83
N LEU A 71 4.46 -7.24 8.99
CA LEU A 71 3.25 -6.52 8.66
C LEU A 71 2.06 -7.39 9.06
N ASP A 72 1.36 -6.99 10.12
CA ASP A 72 0.22 -7.71 10.63
C ASP A 72 -1.06 -6.95 10.33
N PHE A 73 -1.94 -7.52 9.52
CA PHE A 73 -3.26 -6.97 9.27
C PHE A 73 -4.18 -7.36 10.41
N ILE A 74 -4.71 -6.37 11.13
CA ILE A 74 -5.47 -6.61 12.37
C ILE A 74 -6.92 -6.19 12.30
N THR A 75 -7.32 -5.42 11.28
CA THR A 75 -8.68 -4.91 11.18
C THR A 75 -9.03 -4.55 9.74
N VAL A 76 -10.31 -4.32 9.51
CA VAL A 76 -10.80 -3.70 8.29
C VAL A 76 -11.72 -2.54 8.67
N GLY A 77 -11.78 -1.55 7.82
CA GLY A 77 -12.66 -0.42 8.01
C GLY A 77 -13.14 0.13 6.68
N ARG A 78 -13.95 1.17 6.75
CA ARG A 78 -14.46 1.80 5.54
C ARG A 78 -14.63 3.30 5.73
N PHE A 79 -14.49 4.02 4.62
CA PHE A 79 -14.96 5.39 4.49
C PHE A 79 -16.24 5.37 3.66
N ARG A 80 -17.31 5.95 4.18
CA ARG A 80 -18.57 6.03 3.45
C ARG A 80 -18.46 7.08 2.35
N ARG A 81 -18.85 6.70 1.15
CA ARG A 81 -18.84 7.58 -0.01
C ARG A 81 -20.08 7.38 -0.85
N THR A 82 -20.53 8.45 -1.52
CA THR A 82 -21.56 8.36 -2.53
C THR A 82 -21.06 7.48 -3.68
N GLY A 83 -21.86 6.51 -4.10
CA GLY A 83 -21.48 5.60 -5.17
C GLY A 83 -20.70 4.37 -4.74
N GLY A 84 -20.46 4.22 -3.45
CA GLY A 84 -19.80 3.04 -2.88
C GLY A 84 -18.75 3.41 -1.84
N ASP A 85 -18.59 2.55 -0.86
CA ASP A 85 -17.65 2.75 0.23
C ASP A 85 -16.22 2.44 -0.21
N LEU A 86 -15.27 3.12 0.40
CA LEU A 86 -13.85 2.76 0.30
C LEU A 86 -13.48 1.87 1.48
N TRP A 87 -13.12 0.62 1.19
CA TRP A 87 -12.70 -0.35 2.21
C TRP A 87 -11.19 -0.38 2.32
N TRP A 88 -10.69 -0.56 3.54
CA TRP A 88 -9.26 -0.62 3.82
C TRP A 88 -8.95 -1.70 4.85
N ALA A 89 -7.76 -2.28 4.74
CA ALA A 89 -7.19 -3.18 5.74
C ALA A 89 -6.21 -2.40 6.61
N GLY A 90 -6.37 -2.50 7.92
CA GLY A 90 -5.51 -1.82 8.88
C GLY A 90 -4.39 -2.72 9.36
N ILE A 91 -3.21 -2.13 9.55
CA ILE A 91 -2.00 -2.81 9.96
C ILE A 91 -1.67 -2.44 11.40
N ARG A 92 -1.20 -3.41 12.18
CA ARG A 92 -0.68 -3.14 13.51
C ARG A 92 0.45 -2.12 13.41
N PRO A 93 0.49 -1.07 14.27
CA PRO A 93 1.59 -0.11 14.26
C PRO A 93 2.94 -0.83 14.33
N GLU A 94 3.81 -0.48 13.40
CA GLU A 94 5.13 -1.12 13.24
C GLU A 94 6.20 -0.03 13.11
N PRO A 95 7.10 0.11 14.11
CA PRO A 95 8.12 1.17 14.05
C PRO A 95 9.02 1.10 12.81
N GLY A 96 9.35 -0.10 12.35
CA GLY A 96 10.16 -0.28 11.14
C GLY A 96 9.49 0.27 9.89
N LEU A 97 8.17 0.09 9.78
CA LEU A 97 7.39 0.63 8.67
C LEU A 97 7.39 2.16 8.70
N PHE A 98 7.16 2.76 9.86
CA PHE A 98 7.15 4.21 10.00
C PHE A 98 8.51 4.82 9.70
N GLN A 99 9.58 4.16 10.13
CA GLN A 99 10.94 4.61 9.84
C GLN A 99 11.22 4.57 8.34
N LEU A 100 10.88 3.48 7.67
CA LEU A 100 11.04 3.35 6.22
C LEU A 100 10.29 4.44 5.49
N GLN A 101 9.04 4.68 5.87
CA GLN A 101 8.20 5.71 5.27
C GLN A 101 8.83 7.11 5.45
N ARG A 102 9.32 7.42 6.64
CA ARG A 102 9.98 8.71 6.91
C ARG A 102 11.24 8.88 6.07
N GLU A 103 12.07 7.86 5.98
CA GLU A 103 13.30 7.93 5.19
C GLU A 103 13.02 8.15 3.71
N LEU A 104 12.01 7.49 3.16
CA LEU A 104 11.59 7.71 1.78
C LEU A 104 11.05 9.12 1.58
N ALA A 105 10.24 9.62 2.50
CA ALA A 105 9.67 10.95 2.42
C ALA A 105 10.71 12.08 2.54
N GLN A 106 11.79 11.84 3.29
CA GLN A 106 12.87 12.80 3.47
C GLN A 106 13.80 12.89 2.25
N ARG A 107 13.79 11.89 1.40
CA ARG A 107 14.58 11.90 0.17
C ARG A 107 13.92 12.82 -0.83
N ARG A 108 14.72 13.68 -1.46
CA ARG A 108 14.22 14.59 -2.51
C ARG A 108 14.06 13.80 -3.82
N LEU A 109 12.91 13.20 -3.95
CA LEU A 109 12.59 12.37 -5.09
C LEU A 109 12.03 13.22 -6.28
#